data_105b35bad38daf81c3c2ac751b3d4165
#
_entry.id   105b35bad38daf81c3c2ac751b3d4165
#
_cell.length_a   1.000
_cell.length_b   1.000
_cell.length_c   1.000
_cell.angle_alpha   90.00
_cell.angle_beta   90.00
_cell.angle_gamma   90.00
#
_symmetry.space_group_name_H-M   'P 1'
#
loop_
_entity.id
_entity.type
_entity.pdbx_description
1 polymer ?
#
loop_
_entity_poly.entity_id
_entity_poly.type
_entity_poly.pdbx_seq_one_letter_code
_entity_poly.pdbx_strand_id
1 'polypeptide(L)'
;MKKSTIFLLILVYIASFIIVGLFGIQTRAHNEIIYVDSITLKAVDEDNVQSKYNETKNLYTFVTYYEENLIVKLKAEVLPANATNAAVKVNVSTDLATFEIVEDVFINITIKEGGYGTIEFDVVSTDGNDLNVAAKLMIL
;
A
#
# COMPACT_ATOMS: atom_id res chain seq x y z
N MET A 1 50.91 -37.07 -8.61
CA MET A 1 49.83 -36.86 -7.66
C MET A 1 49.22 -38.19 -7.21
N LYS A 2 49.02 -38.34 -5.93
CA LYS A 2 48.33 -39.52 -5.40
C LYS A 2 46.83 -39.43 -5.79
N LYS A 3 46.24 -40.59 -6.14
CA LYS A 3 44.79 -40.65 -6.53
C LYS A 3 43.86 -40.04 -5.48
N SER A 4 44.22 -40.16 -4.20
CA SER A 4 43.47 -39.54 -3.09
C SER A 4 43.48 -38.00 -3.13
N THR A 5 44.55 -37.36 -3.58
CA THR A 5 44.65 -35.90 -3.68
C THR A 5 43.77 -35.37 -4.79
N ILE A 6 43.71 -36.10 -5.91
CA ILE A 6 42.84 -35.73 -7.05
C ILE A 6 41.37 -35.83 -6.63
N PHE A 7 41.02 -36.90 -5.92
CA PHE A 7 39.65 -37.11 -5.42
C PHE A 7 39.23 -35.98 -4.45
N LEU A 8 40.14 -35.61 -3.52
CA LEU A 8 39.88 -34.50 -2.60
C LEU A 8 39.66 -33.18 -3.33
N LEU A 9 40.45 -32.84 -4.34
CA LEU A 9 40.30 -31.64 -5.14
C LEU A 9 38.97 -31.59 -5.88
N ILE A 10 38.55 -32.71 -6.46
CA ILE A 10 37.25 -32.81 -7.14
C ILE A 10 36.10 -32.59 -6.15
N LEU A 11 36.19 -33.18 -4.97
CA LEU A 11 35.17 -33.06 -3.93
C LEU A 11 35.03 -31.62 -3.43
N VAL A 12 36.13 -30.90 -3.21
CA VAL A 12 36.13 -29.47 -2.83
C VAL A 12 35.53 -28.60 -3.95
N TYR A 13 35.85 -28.95 -5.20
CA TYR A 13 35.32 -28.19 -6.35
C TYR A 13 33.79 -28.33 -6.47
N ILE A 14 33.28 -29.57 -6.32
CA ILE A 14 31.84 -29.83 -6.33
C ILE A 14 31.14 -29.13 -5.17
N ALA A 15 31.68 -29.17 -3.96
CA ALA A 15 31.11 -28.49 -2.80
C ALA A 15 31.04 -26.97 -2.99
N SER A 16 32.07 -26.39 -3.61
CA SER A 16 32.08 -24.95 -3.94
C SER A 16 30.97 -24.55 -4.92
N PHE A 17 30.70 -25.36 -5.94
CA PHE A 17 29.60 -25.14 -6.87
C PHE A 17 28.23 -25.18 -6.20
N ILE A 18 28.00 -26.11 -5.29
CA ILE A 18 26.77 -26.27 -4.53
C ILE A 18 26.53 -25.03 -3.65
N ILE A 19 27.55 -24.58 -2.94
CA ILE A 19 27.48 -23.43 -2.06
C ILE A 19 27.16 -22.16 -2.87
N VAL A 20 27.87 -21.89 -3.96
CA VAL A 20 27.65 -20.71 -4.81
C VAL A 20 26.25 -20.75 -5.45
N GLY A 21 25.79 -21.93 -5.88
CA GLY A 21 24.46 -22.11 -6.45
C GLY A 21 23.35 -21.79 -5.45
N LEU A 22 23.45 -22.28 -4.22
CA LEU A 22 22.45 -22.04 -3.18
C LEU A 22 22.43 -20.57 -2.73
N PHE A 23 23.58 -19.95 -2.51
CA PHE A 23 23.66 -18.54 -2.17
C PHE A 23 23.22 -17.63 -3.32
N GLY A 24 23.54 -17.98 -4.56
CA GLY A 24 23.10 -17.23 -5.74
C GLY A 24 21.58 -17.23 -5.92
N ILE A 25 20.91 -18.33 -5.61
CA ILE A 25 19.44 -18.42 -5.65
C ILE A 25 18.80 -17.58 -4.53
N GLN A 26 19.35 -17.64 -3.32
CA GLN A 26 18.83 -16.86 -2.18
C GLN A 26 18.98 -15.36 -2.38
N THR A 27 20.10 -14.87 -2.92
CA THR A 27 20.31 -13.46 -3.21
C THR A 27 19.38 -12.93 -4.30
N ARG A 28 19.02 -13.71 -5.28
CA ARG A 28 18.04 -13.32 -6.32
C ARG A 28 16.62 -13.22 -5.74
N ALA A 29 16.23 -14.14 -4.87
CA ALA A 29 14.91 -14.13 -4.25
C ALA A 29 14.68 -12.93 -3.31
N HIS A 30 15.75 -12.38 -2.69
CA HIS A 30 15.65 -11.24 -1.77
C HIS A 30 15.67 -9.86 -2.45
N ASN A 31 16.03 -9.77 -3.71
CA ASN A 31 16.15 -8.49 -4.44
C ASN A 31 14.99 -8.22 -5.40
N GLU A 32 13.98 -9.06 -5.44
CA GLU A 32 12.81 -8.83 -6.27
C GLU A 32 11.89 -7.81 -5.60
N ILE A 33 11.68 -6.69 -6.28
CA ILE A 33 10.73 -5.66 -5.85
C ILE A 33 9.38 -5.99 -6.45
N ILE A 34 8.38 -6.18 -5.59
CA ILE A 34 6.99 -6.39 -5.97
C ILE A 34 6.27 -5.06 -5.83
N TYR A 35 5.90 -4.47 -6.95
CA TYR A 35 5.19 -3.22 -7.01
C TYR A 35 3.69 -3.38 -6.71
N VAL A 36 3.07 -2.30 -6.28
CA VAL A 36 1.63 -2.21 -6.10
C VAL A 36 0.93 -2.16 -7.46
N ASP A 37 -0.02 -3.05 -7.68
CA ASP A 37 -0.83 -3.13 -8.91
C ASP A 37 -2.15 -2.38 -8.80
N SER A 38 -2.75 -2.38 -7.61
CA SER A 38 -4.03 -1.70 -7.37
C SER A 38 -4.20 -1.24 -5.93
N ILE A 39 -4.97 -0.18 -5.76
CA ILE A 39 -5.42 0.34 -4.48
C ILE A 39 -6.93 0.43 -4.51
N THR A 40 -7.60 -0.18 -3.53
CA THR A 40 -9.05 -0.11 -3.33
C THR A 40 -9.33 0.60 -2.01
N LEU A 41 -10.25 1.55 -2.01
CA LEU A 41 -10.63 2.30 -0.81
C LEU A 41 -11.95 1.78 -0.25
N LYS A 42 -12.00 1.57 1.07
CA LYS A 42 -13.19 1.17 1.81
C LYS A 42 -13.36 2.03 3.05
N ALA A 43 -14.62 2.29 3.43
CA ALA A 43 -14.92 2.84 4.74
C ALA A 43 -14.77 1.75 5.81
N VAL A 44 -14.17 2.08 6.95
CA VAL A 44 -14.07 1.16 8.10
C VAL A 44 -15.41 1.03 8.80
N ASP A 45 -16.15 2.13 8.90
CA ASP A 45 -17.51 2.19 9.44
C ASP A 45 -18.53 2.33 8.31
N GLU A 46 -18.95 1.21 7.74
CA GLU A 46 -19.89 1.17 6.62
C GLU A 46 -21.32 1.58 7.00
N ASP A 47 -21.65 1.56 8.28
CA ASP A 47 -22.98 1.95 8.78
C ASP A 47 -23.18 3.48 8.74
N ASN A 48 -22.14 4.24 9.02
CA ASN A 48 -22.19 5.71 9.10
C ASN A 48 -21.57 6.40 7.87
N VAL A 49 -20.79 5.69 7.07
CA VAL A 49 -20.15 6.22 5.87
C VAL A 49 -20.55 5.40 4.67
N GLN A 50 -21.37 5.98 3.82
CA GLN A 50 -21.77 5.36 2.56
C GLN A 50 -20.66 5.50 1.53
N SER A 51 -20.33 4.41 0.85
CA SER A 51 -19.31 4.38 -0.19
C SER A 51 -19.89 3.98 -1.53
N LYS A 52 -19.41 4.63 -2.60
CA LYS A 52 -19.73 4.31 -3.98
C LYS A 52 -18.50 4.44 -4.86
N TYR A 53 -18.30 3.48 -5.73
CA TYR A 53 -17.25 3.52 -6.74
C TYR A 53 -17.84 3.75 -8.13
N ASN A 54 -17.26 4.71 -8.86
CA ASN A 54 -17.61 4.99 -10.24
C ASN A 54 -16.49 4.50 -11.16
N GLU A 55 -16.72 3.40 -11.84
CA GLU A 55 -15.74 2.77 -12.74
C GLU A 55 -15.34 3.68 -13.92
N THR A 56 -16.28 4.42 -14.48
CA THR A 56 -16.03 5.29 -15.64
C THR A 56 -15.08 6.43 -15.31
N LYS A 57 -15.18 6.97 -14.09
CA LYS A 57 -14.36 8.09 -13.61
C LYS A 57 -13.18 7.62 -12.75
N ASN A 58 -13.11 6.33 -12.42
CA ASN A 58 -12.17 5.78 -11.45
C ASN A 58 -12.14 6.60 -10.14
N LEU A 59 -13.32 6.86 -9.60
CA LEU A 59 -13.52 7.75 -8.45
C LEU A 59 -14.31 7.06 -7.35
N TYR A 60 -13.75 7.06 -6.15
CA TYR A 60 -14.46 6.69 -4.92
C TYR A 60 -15.21 7.90 -4.35
N THR A 61 -16.45 7.71 -3.96
CA THR A 61 -17.25 8.71 -3.27
C THR A 61 -17.69 8.18 -1.91
N PHE A 62 -17.36 8.92 -0.87
CA PHE A 62 -17.79 8.63 0.50
C PHE A 62 -18.75 9.73 0.95
N VAL A 63 -19.85 9.36 1.58
CA VAL A 63 -20.86 10.30 2.07
C VAL A 63 -21.11 10.01 3.54
N THR A 64 -21.05 11.04 4.35
CA THR A 64 -21.37 10.99 5.78
C THR A 64 -22.12 12.24 6.22
N TYR A 65 -22.73 12.16 7.39
CA TYR A 65 -23.37 13.33 8.02
C TYR A 65 -22.44 13.96 9.04
N TYR A 66 -22.46 15.27 9.13
CA TYR A 66 -21.66 16.00 10.09
C TYR A 66 -22.11 15.69 11.52
N GLU A 67 -21.14 15.39 12.35
CA GLU A 67 -21.27 15.28 13.81
C GLU A 67 -20.09 16.01 14.46
N GLU A 68 -20.28 16.49 15.67
CA GLU A 68 -19.20 17.10 16.43
C GLU A 68 -18.08 16.08 16.71
N ASN A 69 -16.83 16.47 16.42
CA ASN A 69 -15.66 15.61 16.50
C ASN A 69 -15.69 14.39 15.56
N LEU A 70 -16.33 14.51 14.42
CA LEU A 70 -16.40 13.45 13.42
C LEU A 70 -15.01 13.04 12.93
N ILE A 71 -14.73 11.75 13.02
CA ILE A 71 -13.54 11.12 12.42
C ILE A 71 -14.01 10.06 11.43
N VAL A 72 -13.71 10.28 10.15
CA VAL A 72 -13.97 9.30 9.10
C VAL A 72 -12.72 8.43 8.92
N LYS A 73 -12.89 7.12 9.02
CA LYS A 73 -11.81 6.15 8.86
C LYS A 73 -11.98 5.39 7.55
N LEU A 74 -10.98 5.46 6.70
CA LEU A 74 -10.90 4.71 5.46
C LEU A 74 -9.74 3.71 5.53
N LYS A 75 -9.87 2.61 4.80
CA LYS A 75 -8.81 1.63 4.61
C LYS A 75 -8.44 1.55 3.14
N ALA A 76 -7.16 1.63 2.83
CA ALA A 76 -6.62 1.32 1.52
C ALA A 76 -6.24 -0.16 1.47
N GLU A 77 -6.90 -0.93 0.61
CA GLU A 77 -6.51 -2.30 0.30
C GLU A 77 -5.53 -2.28 -0.88
N VAL A 78 -4.31 -2.67 -0.62
CA VAL A 78 -3.21 -2.66 -1.59
C VAL A 78 -2.99 -4.08 -2.10
N LEU A 79 -2.96 -4.25 -3.42
CA LEU A 79 -2.68 -5.51 -4.09
C LEU A 79 -1.43 -5.39 -4.96
N PRO A 80 -0.61 -6.46 -5.05
CA PRO A 80 -0.74 -7.73 -4.34
C PRO A 80 -0.44 -7.59 -2.84
N ALA A 81 -0.97 -8.53 -2.02
CA ALA A 81 -0.78 -8.50 -0.57
C ALA A 81 0.69 -8.61 -0.12
N ASN A 82 1.55 -9.16 -0.97
CA ASN A 82 2.99 -9.31 -0.76
C ASN A 82 3.82 -8.18 -1.42
N ALA A 83 3.22 -7.06 -1.78
CA ALA A 83 3.96 -5.90 -2.28
C ALA A 83 5.10 -5.52 -1.32
N THR A 84 6.26 -5.22 -1.88
CA THR A 84 7.46 -4.89 -1.10
C THR A 84 7.25 -3.66 -0.22
N ASN A 85 6.51 -2.67 -0.73
CA ASN A 85 6.09 -1.49 0.02
C ASN A 85 4.61 -1.23 -0.26
N ALA A 86 3.74 -1.58 0.68
CA ALA A 86 2.30 -1.41 0.59
C ALA A 86 1.79 -0.10 1.23
N ALA A 87 2.69 0.75 1.72
CA ALA A 87 2.31 2.02 2.33
C ALA A 87 1.72 2.99 1.31
N VAL A 88 0.72 3.75 1.72
CA VAL A 88 0.09 4.78 0.91
C VAL A 88 0.31 6.16 1.52
N LYS A 89 0.17 7.19 0.69
CA LYS A 89 0.10 8.59 1.11
C LYS A 89 -1.14 9.26 0.55
N VAL A 90 -1.55 10.36 1.14
CA VAL A 90 -2.70 11.15 0.70
C VAL A 90 -2.24 12.53 0.24
N ASN A 91 -2.67 12.92 -0.96
CA ASN A 91 -2.52 14.27 -1.48
C ASN A 91 -3.87 14.98 -1.36
N VAL A 92 -3.93 16.00 -0.54
CA VAL A 92 -5.16 16.77 -0.30
C VAL A 92 -4.82 18.24 -0.06
N SER A 93 -5.71 19.11 -0.50
CA SER A 93 -5.67 20.54 -0.17
C SER A 93 -7.06 20.93 0.31
N THR A 94 -7.23 21.08 1.64
CA THR A 94 -8.50 21.44 2.25
C THR A 94 -8.30 22.11 3.60
N ASP A 95 -9.20 23.03 3.94
CA ASP A 95 -9.31 23.64 5.26
C ASP A 95 -10.38 22.98 6.15
N LEU A 96 -11.15 22.02 5.60
CA LEU A 96 -12.31 21.42 6.27
C LEU A 96 -11.92 20.23 7.18
N ALA A 97 -10.79 19.60 6.93
CA ALA A 97 -10.37 18.42 7.66
C ALA A 97 -8.85 18.29 7.73
N THR A 98 -8.39 17.44 8.63
CA THR A 98 -7.01 16.97 8.71
C THR A 98 -6.93 15.49 8.40
N PHE A 99 -5.88 15.08 7.67
CA PHE A 99 -5.64 13.71 7.25
C PHE A 99 -4.43 13.14 7.97
N GLU A 100 -4.54 11.92 8.45
CA GLU A 100 -3.47 11.16 9.08
C GLU A 100 -3.43 9.74 8.54
N ILE A 101 -2.26 9.24 8.22
CA ILE A 101 -2.05 7.84 7.84
C ILE A 101 -1.63 7.05 9.08
N VAL A 102 -2.36 5.99 9.38
CA VAL A 102 -2.11 5.08 10.49
C VAL A 102 -1.85 3.68 9.94
N GLU A 103 -0.82 3.01 10.46
CA GLU A 103 -0.45 1.65 10.04
C GLU A 103 -0.30 1.50 8.51
N ASP A 104 0.21 2.54 7.85
CA ASP A 104 0.54 2.61 6.41
C ASP A 104 -0.65 2.54 5.44
N VAL A 105 -1.82 2.04 5.86
CA VAL A 105 -2.98 1.80 4.99
C VAL A 105 -4.30 2.39 5.50
N PHE A 106 -4.35 2.81 6.76
CA PHE A 106 -5.54 3.46 7.33
C PHE A 106 -5.45 4.97 7.18
N ILE A 107 -6.52 5.58 6.73
CA ILE A 107 -6.64 7.03 6.54
C ILE A 107 -7.66 7.55 7.55
N ASN A 108 -7.21 8.30 8.53
CA ASN A 108 -8.08 8.98 9.50
C ASN A 108 -8.30 10.42 9.05
N ILE A 109 -9.55 10.77 8.82
CA ILE A 109 -9.95 12.11 8.39
C ILE A 109 -10.71 12.76 9.53
N THR A 110 -10.09 13.72 10.22
CA THR A 110 -10.71 14.46 11.31
C THR A 110 -11.36 15.72 10.74
N ILE A 111 -12.67 15.80 10.83
CA ILE A 111 -13.45 16.94 10.33
C ILE A 111 -13.40 18.07 11.35
N LYS A 112 -13.08 19.26 10.90
CA LYS A 112 -13.07 20.46 11.72
C LYS A 112 -14.50 20.92 12.06
N GLU A 113 -14.63 21.69 13.11
CA GLU A 113 -15.91 22.28 13.49
C GLU A 113 -16.54 23.06 12.33
N GLY A 114 -17.80 22.75 12.01
CA GLY A 114 -18.50 23.35 10.89
C GLY A 114 -18.01 22.90 9.51
N GLY A 115 -17.27 21.82 9.41
CA GLY A 115 -16.68 21.29 8.17
C GLY A 115 -17.67 20.58 7.26
N TYR A 116 -18.65 21.31 6.75
CA TYR A 116 -19.58 20.82 5.72
C TYR A 116 -19.01 21.02 4.32
N GLY A 117 -19.32 20.10 3.42
CA GLY A 117 -18.98 20.23 2.01
C GLY A 117 -18.29 18.99 1.44
N THR A 118 -17.60 19.19 0.34
CA THR A 118 -16.90 18.12 -0.39
C THR A 118 -15.40 18.33 -0.31
N ILE A 119 -14.69 17.27 0.08
CA ILE A 119 -13.23 17.21 0.12
C ILE A 119 -12.78 16.22 -0.96
N GLU A 120 -11.96 16.70 -1.89
CA GLU A 120 -11.34 15.86 -2.92
C GLU A 120 -9.89 15.54 -2.52
N PHE A 121 -9.51 14.27 -2.66
CA PHE A 121 -8.17 13.82 -2.33
C PHE A 121 -7.75 12.64 -3.19
N ASP A 122 -6.45 12.41 -3.28
CA ASP A 122 -5.85 11.29 -3.98
C ASP A 122 -5.09 10.41 -2.99
N VAL A 123 -5.24 9.10 -3.14
CA VAL A 123 -4.45 8.09 -2.42
C VAL A 123 -3.42 7.53 -3.38
N VAL A 124 -2.16 7.62 -3.03
CA VAL A 124 -1.02 7.31 -3.90
C VAL A 124 -0.13 6.26 -3.27
N SER A 125 0.36 5.31 -4.08
CA SER A 125 1.38 4.36 -3.64
C SER A 125 2.71 5.06 -3.37
N THR A 126 3.49 4.52 -2.44
CA THR A 126 4.81 5.07 -2.06
C THR A 126 5.98 4.21 -2.55
N ASP A 127 5.71 3.23 -3.40
CA ASP A 127 6.69 2.26 -3.91
C ASP A 127 7.47 2.73 -5.15
N GLY A 128 7.18 3.95 -5.62
CA GLY A 128 7.77 4.52 -6.84
C GLY A 128 6.98 4.23 -8.12
N ASN A 129 5.92 3.44 -8.06
CA ASN A 129 5.05 3.15 -9.21
C ASN A 129 4.01 4.25 -9.48
N ASP A 130 3.89 5.23 -8.58
CA ASP A 130 3.00 6.40 -8.69
C ASP A 130 1.54 6.07 -9.00
N LEU A 131 1.06 4.92 -8.52
CA LEU A 131 -0.34 4.53 -8.64
C LEU A 131 -1.22 5.47 -7.82
N ASN A 132 -2.21 6.08 -8.47
CA ASN A 132 -3.06 7.10 -7.91
C ASN A 132 -4.53 6.68 -7.99
N VAL A 133 -5.26 6.85 -6.90
CA VAL A 133 -6.71 6.62 -6.82
C VAL A 133 -7.38 7.88 -6.31
N ALA A 134 -8.28 8.43 -7.12
CA ALA A 134 -9.06 9.61 -6.76
C ALA A 134 -10.24 9.26 -5.84
N ALA A 135 -10.48 10.11 -4.86
CA ALA A 135 -11.59 9.97 -3.94
C ALA A 135 -12.18 11.32 -3.56
N LYS A 136 -13.44 11.32 -3.16
CA LYS A 136 -14.08 12.49 -2.56
C LYS A 136 -14.91 12.08 -1.33
N LEU A 137 -14.89 12.92 -0.33
CA LEU A 137 -15.71 12.81 0.87
C LEU A 137 -16.72 13.96 0.89
N MET A 138 -17.99 13.61 0.92
CA MET A 138 -19.09 14.56 1.05
C MET A 138 -19.62 14.54 2.48
N ILE A 139 -19.63 15.69 3.13
CA ILE A 139 -20.11 15.89 4.50
C ILE A 139 -21.38 16.72 4.43
N LEU A 140 -22.48 16.10 4.77
CA LEU A 140 -23.82 16.67 4.68
C LEU A 140 -24.31 17.25 6.00
#